data_e1e23566ca16e44979b0b4c458b601ed
#
_entry.id   e1e23566ca16e44979b0b4c458b601ed
#
_cell.length_a   1.000
_cell.length_b   1.000
_cell.length_c   1.000
_cell.angle_alpha   90.00
_cell.angle_beta   90.00
_cell.angle_gamma   90.00
#
_symmetry.space_group_name_H-M   'P 1'
#
loop_
_entity.id
_entity.type
_entity.pdbx_description
1 polymer ?
#
loop_
_entity_poly.entity_id
_entity_poly.type
_entity_poly.pdbx_seq_one_letter_code
_entity_poly.pdbx_strand_id
1 'polypeptide(L)'
;MIYLDNAATTIKKPDAVYDAVLDAMKHCGNSGRGASDASLDAARKIYEARMCLAEFFGGDDADRLVFTANATEALNIAIHGLFEPGEHVITTQLEHNSVLRPLYMQRERGVGVDIVPCSDAGIKRGIISPSDIEALIRPDTKAIVCTHASNLTGNVVDIKSIGQIARKHNLLFIVDASQTAGVLPINVKDMNIDVLCFTGHKGLMGPQGTGGLYVGERADIKPFKSGGTGVLSFLENQPMELPTRLEAGTLNGPGIAGLLAGVKAIEEIGVDNIYAKEHMLMKAFLKKIKTIPGIRIYGDFDMLPDNGLHCAIVSVNIADMDSAEVSDILMNEYGIATRSGIHCAPLMHKFFGTQNQGMVRFSFSYYNTVDEMNEAAEALMQIAALR
;
A
#
# COMPACT_ATOMS: atom_id res chain seq x y z
N MET A 1 0.25 -20.91 15.65
CA MET A 1 1.10 -20.08 14.77
C MET A 1 0.71 -18.62 14.98
N ILE A 2 1.65 -17.79 15.36
CA ILE A 2 1.50 -16.34 15.48
C ILE A 2 1.89 -15.74 14.12
N TYR A 3 0.98 -15.00 13.49
CA TYR A 3 1.22 -14.41 12.16
C TYR A 3 1.49 -12.91 12.26
N LEU A 4 2.74 -12.52 11.96
CA LEU A 4 3.24 -11.15 12.04
C LEU A 4 3.84 -10.64 10.70
N ASP A 5 3.29 -11.12 9.57
CA ASP A 5 3.67 -10.62 8.22
C ASP A 5 2.48 -9.96 7.50
N ASN A 6 1.65 -9.19 8.25
CA ASN A 6 0.45 -8.54 7.71
C ASN A 6 0.75 -7.44 6.68
N ALA A 7 1.94 -6.83 6.69
CA ALA A 7 2.37 -5.87 5.68
C ALA A 7 2.63 -6.53 4.30
N ALA A 8 2.79 -7.85 4.24
CA ALA A 8 2.79 -8.61 2.98
C ALA A 8 1.36 -8.94 2.53
N THR A 9 0.56 -9.52 3.42
CA THR A 9 -0.88 -9.80 3.24
C THR A 9 -1.50 -10.08 4.60
N THR A 10 -2.72 -9.62 4.87
CA THR A 10 -3.44 -10.06 6.07
C THR A 10 -3.93 -11.50 5.89
N ILE A 11 -3.67 -12.37 6.87
CA ILE A 11 -4.15 -13.76 6.82
C ILE A 11 -5.58 -13.86 7.35
N LYS A 12 -5.86 -13.22 8.48
CA LYS A 12 -7.18 -13.20 9.09
C LYS A 12 -8.01 -12.06 8.53
N LYS A 13 -9.24 -12.37 8.12
CA LYS A 13 -10.19 -11.43 7.54
C LYS A 13 -11.53 -11.56 8.27
N PRO A 14 -12.41 -10.55 8.21
CA PRO A 14 -13.79 -10.69 8.67
C PRO A 14 -14.49 -11.87 7.99
N ASP A 15 -15.33 -12.61 8.72
CA ASP A 15 -16.06 -13.76 8.14
C ASP A 15 -16.92 -13.35 6.94
N ALA A 16 -17.50 -12.13 6.99
CA ALA A 16 -18.26 -11.56 5.87
C ALA A 16 -17.48 -11.52 4.53
N VAL A 17 -16.15 -11.44 4.59
CA VAL A 17 -15.32 -11.47 3.38
C VAL A 17 -15.34 -12.85 2.73
N TYR A 18 -15.20 -13.91 3.52
CA TYR A 18 -15.26 -15.29 3.02
C TYR A 18 -16.65 -15.61 2.46
N ASP A 19 -17.70 -15.22 3.19
CA ASP A 19 -19.09 -15.44 2.78
C ASP A 19 -19.41 -14.70 1.48
N ALA A 20 -18.99 -13.44 1.33
CA ALA A 20 -19.20 -12.65 0.12
C ALA A 20 -18.50 -13.25 -1.11
N VAL A 21 -17.26 -13.73 -0.95
CA VAL A 21 -16.52 -14.40 -2.04
C VAL A 21 -17.24 -15.68 -2.46
N LEU A 22 -17.61 -16.52 -1.48
CA LEU A 22 -18.28 -17.79 -1.75
C LEU A 22 -19.66 -17.60 -2.39
N ASP A 23 -20.43 -16.64 -1.91
CA ASP A 23 -21.73 -16.29 -2.48
C ASP A 23 -21.59 -15.80 -3.94
N ALA A 24 -20.67 -14.88 -4.18
CA ALA A 24 -20.42 -14.39 -5.53
C ALA A 24 -19.95 -15.50 -6.50
N MET A 25 -19.12 -16.43 -6.05
CA MET A 25 -18.70 -17.57 -6.87
C MET A 25 -19.86 -18.50 -7.23
N LYS A 26 -20.84 -18.65 -6.35
CA LYS A 26 -22.01 -19.53 -6.58
C LYS A 26 -23.10 -18.87 -7.43
N HIS A 27 -23.30 -17.57 -7.31
CA HIS A 27 -24.52 -16.91 -7.80
C HIS A 27 -24.27 -15.79 -8.82
N CYS A 28 -23.06 -15.21 -8.89
CA CYS A 28 -22.77 -14.13 -9.82
C CYS A 28 -22.26 -14.65 -11.16
N GLY A 29 -22.91 -14.20 -12.24
CA GLY A 29 -22.46 -14.41 -13.61
C GLY A 29 -21.43 -13.38 -14.08
N ASN A 30 -21.22 -13.29 -15.40
CA ASN A 30 -20.40 -12.22 -15.99
C ASN A 30 -21.15 -10.88 -15.90
N SER A 31 -20.53 -9.87 -15.32
CA SER A 31 -21.08 -8.51 -15.18
C SER A 31 -21.21 -7.74 -16.50
N GLY A 32 -20.61 -8.24 -17.59
CA GLY A 32 -20.68 -7.62 -18.92
C GLY A 32 -21.92 -8.06 -19.69
N ARG A 33 -22.97 -7.21 -19.79
CA ARG A 33 -24.12 -7.32 -20.71
C ARG A 33 -24.96 -8.60 -20.67
N GLY A 34 -24.97 -9.36 -19.58
CA GLY A 34 -25.94 -10.44 -19.42
C GLY A 34 -27.32 -9.90 -19.00
N ALA A 35 -28.41 -10.40 -19.62
CA ALA A 35 -29.77 -10.07 -19.19
C ALA A 35 -30.28 -11.03 -18.10
N SER A 36 -29.44 -11.97 -17.63
CA SER A 36 -29.81 -12.89 -16.55
C SER A 36 -29.66 -12.19 -15.18
N ASP A 37 -30.46 -12.61 -14.20
CA ASP A 37 -30.39 -12.11 -12.83
C ASP A 37 -28.98 -12.22 -12.27
N ALA A 38 -28.28 -13.33 -12.52
CA ALA A 38 -26.91 -13.54 -12.10
C ALA A 38 -25.93 -12.51 -12.67
N SER A 39 -26.10 -12.07 -13.93
CA SER A 39 -25.26 -11.04 -14.54
C SER A 39 -25.57 -9.66 -14.01
N LEU A 40 -26.84 -9.36 -13.77
CA LEU A 40 -27.27 -8.09 -13.17
C LEU A 40 -26.80 -7.97 -11.72
N ASP A 41 -26.85 -9.05 -10.95
CA ASP A 41 -26.35 -9.07 -9.57
C ASP A 41 -24.85 -8.89 -9.52
N ALA A 42 -24.08 -9.51 -10.43
CA ALA A 42 -22.66 -9.28 -10.55
C ALA A 42 -22.35 -7.80 -10.87
N ALA A 43 -23.05 -7.20 -11.81
CA ALA A 43 -22.87 -5.80 -12.18
C ALA A 43 -23.20 -4.85 -11.01
N ARG A 44 -24.31 -5.12 -10.29
CA ARG A 44 -24.70 -4.33 -9.10
C ARG A 44 -23.65 -4.41 -7.98
N LYS A 45 -23.15 -5.61 -7.65
CA LYS A 45 -22.11 -5.81 -6.62
C LYS A 45 -20.81 -5.07 -6.98
N ILE A 46 -20.40 -5.13 -8.25
CA ILE A 46 -19.19 -4.39 -8.71
C ILE A 46 -19.41 -2.89 -8.60
N TYR A 47 -20.58 -2.39 -9.02
CA TYR A 47 -20.88 -0.96 -8.94
C TYR A 47 -21.01 -0.48 -7.50
N GLU A 48 -21.64 -1.25 -6.60
CA GLU A 48 -21.71 -0.97 -5.17
C GLU A 48 -20.32 -0.92 -4.54
N ALA A 49 -19.44 -1.86 -4.89
CA ALA A 49 -18.05 -1.86 -4.42
C ALA A 49 -17.29 -0.61 -4.89
N ARG A 50 -17.55 -0.16 -6.12
CA ARG A 50 -16.93 1.04 -6.70
C ARG A 50 -17.40 2.30 -5.98
N MET A 51 -18.71 2.42 -5.71
CA MET A 51 -19.29 3.53 -4.94
C MET A 51 -18.70 3.58 -3.52
N CYS A 52 -18.76 2.45 -2.81
CA CYS A 52 -18.27 2.33 -1.44
C CYS A 52 -16.79 2.71 -1.31
N LEU A 53 -15.92 2.21 -2.21
CA LEU A 53 -14.50 2.53 -2.18
C LEU A 53 -14.22 3.98 -2.58
N ALA A 54 -14.94 4.54 -3.56
CA ALA A 54 -14.80 5.95 -3.91
C ALA A 54 -15.14 6.83 -2.70
N GLU A 55 -16.27 6.58 -2.05
CA GLU A 55 -16.70 7.29 -0.83
C GLU A 55 -15.73 7.08 0.33
N PHE A 56 -15.26 5.86 0.56
CA PHE A 56 -14.28 5.51 1.60
C PHE A 56 -12.98 6.34 1.48
N PHE A 57 -12.56 6.66 0.26
CA PHE A 57 -11.41 7.52 0.00
C PHE A 57 -11.76 9.02 -0.18
N GLY A 58 -12.99 9.43 0.09
CA GLY A 58 -13.44 10.82 -0.02
C GLY A 58 -13.64 11.31 -1.46
N GLY A 59 -13.78 10.39 -2.41
CA GLY A 59 -14.20 10.68 -3.78
C GLY A 59 -15.73 10.75 -3.88
N ASP A 60 -16.26 11.43 -4.91
CA ASP A 60 -17.69 11.61 -5.16
C ASP A 60 -18.18 10.98 -6.46
N ASP A 61 -17.27 10.40 -7.24
CA ASP A 61 -17.59 9.79 -8.52
C ASP A 61 -17.09 8.33 -8.56
N ALA A 62 -18.03 7.40 -8.56
CA ALA A 62 -17.76 5.97 -8.61
C ALA A 62 -17.03 5.55 -9.89
N ASP A 63 -17.31 6.20 -11.02
CA ASP A 63 -16.70 5.86 -12.30
C ASP A 63 -15.20 6.18 -12.33
N ARG A 64 -14.72 7.01 -11.40
CA ARG A 64 -13.29 7.31 -11.21
C ARG A 64 -12.53 6.28 -10.38
N LEU A 65 -13.21 5.31 -9.80
CA LEU A 65 -12.57 4.18 -9.15
C LEU A 65 -12.40 3.03 -10.16
N VAL A 66 -11.18 2.63 -10.41
CA VAL A 66 -10.78 1.59 -11.35
C VAL A 66 -10.27 0.38 -10.58
N PHE A 67 -10.78 -0.82 -10.87
CA PHE A 67 -10.30 -2.05 -10.26
C PHE A 67 -9.08 -2.61 -10.98
N THR A 68 -8.15 -3.14 -10.19
CA THR A 68 -6.95 -3.85 -10.64
C THR A 68 -6.73 -5.11 -9.82
N ALA A 69 -5.81 -5.97 -10.23
CA ALA A 69 -5.46 -7.15 -9.46
C ALA A 69 -4.70 -6.82 -8.16
N ASN A 70 -4.04 -5.67 -8.09
CA ASN A 70 -3.25 -5.21 -6.95
C ASN A 70 -2.72 -3.78 -7.18
N ALA A 71 -2.09 -3.18 -6.15
CA ALA A 71 -1.47 -1.86 -6.26
C ALA A 71 -0.34 -1.79 -7.31
N THR A 72 0.39 -2.89 -7.55
CA THR A 72 1.44 -2.91 -8.58
C THR A 72 0.87 -2.63 -9.96
N GLU A 73 -0.27 -3.25 -10.30
CA GLU A 73 -0.96 -2.98 -11.55
C GLU A 73 -1.50 -1.53 -11.60
N ALA A 74 -2.11 -1.06 -10.51
CA ALA A 74 -2.60 0.32 -10.39
C ALA A 74 -1.48 1.35 -10.64
N LEU A 75 -0.32 1.16 -10.00
CA LEU A 75 0.86 2.02 -10.17
C LEU A 75 1.44 1.95 -11.60
N ASN A 76 1.44 0.77 -12.23
CA ASN A 76 1.85 0.65 -13.63
C ASN A 76 0.89 1.41 -14.56
N ILE A 77 -0.42 1.30 -14.35
CA ILE A 77 -1.43 2.06 -15.11
C ILE A 77 -1.18 3.56 -14.95
N ALA A 78 -1.02 4.05 -13.73
CA ALA A 78 -0.79 5.46 -13.46
C ALA A 78 0.53 5.95 -14.08
N ILE A 79 1.65 5.29 -13.81
CA ILE A 79 2.98 5.74 -14.20
C ILE A 79 3.18 5.65 -15.73
N HIS A 80 2.72 4.57 -16.36
CA HIS A 80 2.88 4.43 -17.81
C HIS A 80 1.84 5.22 -18.60
N GLY A 81 0.68 5.51 -18.00
CA GLY A 81 -0.38 6.27 -18.68
C GLY A 81 -0.28 7.80 -18.56
N LEU A 82 0.55 8.31 -17.62
CA LEU A 82 0.64 9.75 -17.35
C LEU A 82 1.88 10.44 -17.90
N PHE A 83 3.00 9.72 -18.08
CA PHE A 83 4.28 10.35 -18.36
C PHE A 83 4.75 10.16 -19.80
N GLU A 84 5.28 11.25 -20.37
CA GLU A 84 5.86 11.30 -21.72
C GLU A 84 7.35 11.68 -21.68
N PRO A 85 8.14 11.30 -22.70
CA PRO A 85 9.54 11.71 -22.79
C PRO A 85 9.70 13.23 -22.69
N GLY A 86 10.69 13.68 -21.91
CA GLY A 86 10.95 15.10 -21.65
C GLY A 86 10.25 15.68 -20.43
N GLU A 87 9.29 14.96 -19.84
CA GLU A 87 8.69 15.33 -18.55
C GLU A 87 9.56 14.86 -17.39
N HIS A 88 9.34 15.43 -16.21
CA HIS A 88 10.06 15.10 -14.98
C HIS A 88 9.13 14.67 -13.86
N VAL A 89 9.58 13.69 -13.08
CA VAL A 89 8.85 13.11 -11.93
C VAL A 89 9.75 13.11 -10.69
N ILE A 90 9.20 13.53 -9.56
CA ILE A 90 9.84 13.43 -8.26
C ILE A 90 9.25 12.25 -7.52
N THR A 91 10.10 11.41 -6.95
CA THR A 91 9.72 10.27 -6.08
C THR A 91 10.61 10.23 -4.85
N THR A 92 10.41 9.23 -3.95
CA THR A 92 11.12 9.19 -2.69
C THR A 92 12.00 7.95 -2.52
N GLN A 93 12.92 8.01 -1.58
CA GLN A 93 13.75 6.86 -1.22
C GLN A 93 12.97 5.76 -0.50
N LEU A 94 11.76 6.06 0.01
CA LEU A 94 10.90 5.11 0.72
C LEU A 94 10.16 4.13 -0.22
N GLU A 95 10.22 4.34 -1.53
CA GLU A 95 9.36 3.66 -2.48
C GLU A 95 9.59 2.14 -2.55
N HIS A 96 8.47 1.43 -2.67
CA HIS A 96 8.45 0.03 -3.05
C HIS A 96 8.85 -0.16 -4.52
N ASN A 97 9.35 -1.35 -4.88
CA ASN A 97 9.68 -1.69 -6.27
C ASN A 97 8.50 -1.51 -7.25
N SER A 98 7.25 -1.53 -6.76
CA SER A 98 6.06 -1.28 -7.59
C SER A 98 5.98 0.15 -8.12
N VAL A 99 6.66 1.10 -7.48
CA VAL A 99 6.86 2.49 -7.94
C VAL A 99 8.19 2.61 -8.69
N LEU A 100 9.28 2.13 -8.09
CA LEU A 100 10.63 2.34 -8.63
C LEU A 100 10.81 1.71 -10.01
N ARG A 101 10.38 0.46 -10.21
CA ARG A 101 10.59 -0.24 -11.48
C ARG A 101 9.85 0.40 -12.66
N PRO A 102 8.55 0.74 -12.56
CA PRO A 102 7.88 1.50 -13.62
C PRO A 102 8.54 2.87 -13.89
N LEU A 103 8.98 3.59 -12.85
CA LEU A 103 9.69 4.86 -13.03
C LEU A 103 11.05 4.67 -13.70
N TYR A 104 11.80 3.62 -13.40
CA TYR A 104 13.05 3.31 -14.10
C TYR A 104 12.81 2.99 -15.57
N MET A 105 11.72 2.26 -15.90
CA MET A 105 11.34 2.04 -17.30
C MET A 105 10.98 3.36 -18.01
N GLN A 106 10.28 4.28 -17.33
CA GLN A 106 10.00 5.60 -17.88
C GLN A 106 11.28 6.44 -18.06
N ARG A 107 12.23 6.34 -17.15
CA ARG A 107 13.54 6.99 -17.28
C ARG A 107 14.29 6.51 -18.53
N GLU A 108 14.25 5.23 -18.85
CA GLU A 108 14.82 4.67 -20.09
C GLU A 108 14.12 5.21 -21.35
N ARG A 109 12.87 5.68 -21.23
CA ARG A 109 12.09 6.32 -22.30
C ARG A 109 12.28 7.83 -22.38
N GLY A 110 13.11 8.41 -21.53
CA GLY A 110 13.42 9.85 -21.54
C GLY A 110 12.63 10.70 -20.55
N VAL A 111 11.95 10.10 -19.58
CA VAL A 111 11.37 10.84 -18.45
C VAL A 111 12.46 11.10 -17.42
N GLY A 112 12.60 12.35 -16.96
CA GLY A 112 13.46 12.70 -15.82
C GLY A 112 12.90 12.13 -14.52
N VAL A 113 13.74 11.50 -13.69
CA VAL A 113 13.30 10.94 -12.39
C VAL A 113 14.29 11.36 -11.32
N ASP A 114 13.84 12.20 -10.39
CA ASP A 114 14.59 12.57 -9.19
C ASP A 114 14.03 11.84 -7.96
N ILE A 115 14.94 11.35 -7.12
CA ILE A 115 14.61 10.60 -5.91
C ILE A 115 15.01 11.42 -4.69
N VAL A 116 14.04 11.87 -3.90
CA VAL A 116 14.28 12.58 -2.65
C VAL A 116 14.90 11.62 -1.66
N PRO A 117 16.09 11.92 -1.12
CA PRO A 117 16.72 11.08 -0.11
C PRO A 117 16.01 11.23 1.24
N CYS A 118 16.08 10.17 2.04
CA CYS A 118 15.67 10.25 3.44
C CYS A 118 16.62 11.18 4.21
N SER A 119 16.07 11.97 5.13
CA SER A 119 16.83 12.78 6.04
C SER A 119 17.74 11.90 6.92
N ASP A 120 19.01 12.28 7.02
CA ASP A 120 20.01 11.61 7.86
C ASP A 120 20.47 12.51 9.03
N ALA A 121 19.68 13.44 9.50
CA ALA A 121 20.03 14.43 10.56
C ALA A 121 20.82 13.85 11.78
N GLY A 122 21.87 13.07 11.53
CA GLY A 122 22.71 12.33 12.48
C GLY A 122 22.12 11.02 12.99
N ILE A 123 20.87 10.70 12.65
CA ILE A 123 20.17 9.46 12.99
C ILE A 123 19.41 8.99 11.77
N LYS A 124 19.77 7.81 11.26
CA LYS A 124 19.08 7.18 10.11
C LYS A 124 17.68 6.72 10.49
N ARG A 125 16.68 7.56 10.24
CA ARG A 125 15.29 7.31 10.63
C ARG A 125 14.37 6.98 9.46
N GLY A 126 14.78 7.29 8.22
CA GLY A 126 13.98 7.07 7.03
C GLY A 126 12.81 8.07 6.91
N ILE A 127 13.06 9.35 7.16
CA ILE A 127 12.05 10.44 7.08
C ILE A 127 12.22 11.18 5.78
N ILE A 128 11.10 11.54 5.15
CA ILE A 128 11.02 12.45 4.01
C ILE A 128 10.43 13.79 4.47
N SER A 129 11.13 14.88 4.15
CA SER A 129 10.62 16.22 4.39
C SER A 129 9.87 16.75 3.15
N PRO A 130 8.65 17.30 3.29
CA PRO A 130 7.96 17.95 2.18
C PRO A 130 8.78 19.07 1.51
N SER A 131 9.61 19.79 2.28
CA SER A 131 10.50 20.84 1.74
C SER A 131 11.57 20.28 0.80
N ASP A 132 12.06 19.06 1.04
CA ASP A 132 13.07 18.44 0.19
C ASP A 132 12.47 18.02 -1.16
N ILE A 133 11.18 17.66 -1.18
CA ILE A 133 10.42 17.44 -2.41
C ILE A 133 10.26 18.75 -3.18
N GLU A 134 9.84 19.84 -2.49
CA GLU A 134 9.63 21.14 -3.12
C GLU A 134 10.92 21.69 -3.75
N ALA A 135 12.08 21.45 -3.13
CA ALA A 135 13.38 21.90 -3.62
C ALA A 135 13.81 21.25 -4.95
N LEU A 136 13.25 20.10 -5.32
CA LEU A 136 13.55 19.39 -6.57
C LEU A 136 12.59 19.75 -7.72
N ILE A 137 11.61 20.63 -7.49
CA ILE A 137 10.65 21.04 -8.51
C ILE A 137 11.35 21.88 -9.59
N ARG A 138 11.17 21.51 -10.85
CA ARG A 138 11.71 22.15 -12.05
C ARG A 138 10.56 22.55 -13.00
N PRO A 139 10.82 23.38 -14.03
CA PRO A 139 9.79 23.78 -15.00
C PRO A 139 9.17 22.60 -15.77
N ASP A 140 9.91 21.53 -15.97
CA ASP A 140 9.47 20.29 -16.65
C ASP A 140 8.88 19.25 -15.69
N THR A 141 8.78 19.55 -14.37
CA THR A 141 8.18 18.64 -13.41
C THR A 141 6.69 18.47 -13.68
N LYS A 142 6.25 17.25 -13.86
CA LYS A 142 4.86 16.85 -14.14
C LYS A 142 4.14 16.37 -12.89
N ALA A 143 4.83 15.58 -12.06
CA ALA A 143 4.18 14.91 -10.95
C ALA A 143 5.13 14.63 -9.78
N ILE A 144 4.51 14.37 -8.63
CA ILE A 144 5.12 13.75 -7.45
C ILE A 144 4.48 12.37 -7.29
N VAL A 145 5.30 11.33 -7.18
CA VAL A 145 4.87 9.94 -6.87
C VAL A 145 5.43 9.55 -5.52
N CYS A 146 4.58 9.25 -4.54
CA CYS A 146 5.02 9.05 -3.18
C CYS A 146 4.23 7.92 -2.49
N THR A 147 4.94 7.02 -1.78
CA THR A 147 4.28 6.11 -0.85
C THR A 147 3.75 6.88 0.37
N HIS A 148 2.55 6.51 0.85
CA HIS A 148 2.00 7.10 2.08
C HIS A 148 2.68 6.56 3.33
N ALA A 149 3.15 5.31 3.32
CA ALA A 149 3.98 4.76 4.39
C ALA A 149 4.96 3.72 3.87
N SER A 150 6.15 3.70 4.49
CA SER A 150 7.18 2.71 4.21
C SER A 150 6.72 1.30 4.59
N ASN A 151 6.79 0.37 3.64
CA ASN A 151 6.53 -1.05 3.90
C ASN A 151 7.65 -1.74 4.69
N LEU A 152 8.76 -1.06 4.93
CA LEU A 152 9.91 -1.58 5.68
C LEU A 152 9.94 -1.05 7.11
N THR A 153 9.83 0.26 7.28
CA THR A 153 9.95 0.91 8.59
C THR A 153 8.62 1.28 9.23
N GLY A 154 7.53 1.35 8.46
CA GLY A 154 6.24 1.85 8.94
C GLY A 154 6.13 3.37 9.02
N ASN A 155 7.21 4.11 8.73
CA ASN A 155 7.20 5.58 8.75
C ASN A 155 6.11 6.11 7.80
N VAL A 156 5.27 6.98 8.31
CA VAL A 156 4.21 7.67 7.54
C VAL A 156 4.75 8.98 6.99
N VAL A 157 4.46 9.24 5.73
CA VAL A 157 4.85 10.46 5.02
C VAL A 157 3.72 11.48 5.14
N ASP A 158 4.05 12.75 5.35
CA ASP A 158 3.08 13.84 5.37
C ASP A 158 2.58 14.15 3.95
N ILE A 159 1.72 13.24 3.44
CA ILE A 159 1.14 13.38 2.09
C ILE A 159 0.21 14.58 1.97
N LYS A 160 -0.35 15.08 3.09
CA LYS A 160 -1.19 16.28 3.06
C LYS A 160 -0.39 17.52 2.71
N SER A 161 0.76 17.72 3.33
CA SER A 161 1.66 18.83 2.99
C SER A 161 2.24 18.68 1.59
N ILE A 162 2.59 17.47 1.17
CA ILE A 162 3.07 17.20 -0.19
C ILE A 162 1.99 17.49 -1.23
N GLY A 163 0.74 17.11 -0.97
CA GLY A 163 -0.39 17.42 -1.84
C GLY A 163 -0.64 18.94 -1.97
N GLN A 164 -0.44 19.70 -0.90
CA GLN A 164 -0.50 21.18 -0.96
C GLN A 164 0.62 21.75 -1.84
N ILE A 165 1.84 21.22 -1.73
CA ILE A 165 2.97 21.60 -2.59
C ILE A 165 2.65 21.26 -4.05
N ALA A 166 2.20 20.03 -4.33
CA ALA A 166 1.81 19.61 -5.68
C ALA A 166 0.75 20.55 -6.28
N ARG A 167 -0.28 20.89 -5.51
CA ARG A 167 -1.35 21.81 -5.94
C ARG A 167 -0.82 23.24 -6.20
N LYS A 168 0.03 23.75 -5.31
CA LYS A 168 0.67 25.07 -5.45
C LYS A 168 1.47 25.20 -6.74
N HIS A 169 2.17 24.16 -7.12
CA HIS A 169 3.02 24.11 -8.32
C HIS A 169 2.32 23.52 -9.55
N ASN A 170 1.01 23.27 -9.48
CA ASN A 170 0.19 22.64 -10.54
C ASN A 170 0.71 21.28 -11.02
N LEU A 171 1.31 20.50 -10.11
CA LEU A 171 1.77 19.14 -10.35
C LEU A 171 0.66 18.13 -10.07
N LEU A 172 0.74 16.93 -10.71
CA LEU A 172 -0.07 15.79 -10.31
C LEU A 172 0.53 15.14 -9.06
N PHE A 173 -0.35 14.65 -8.19
CA PHE A 173 0.07 13.92 -6.99
C PHE A 173 -0.47 12.50 -7.01
N ILE A 174 0.44 11.52 -7.09
CA ILE A 174 0.16 10.09 -7.15
C ILE A 174 0.63 9.45 -5.85
N VAL A 175 -0.28 8.75 -5.15
CA VAL A 175 -0.01 8.16 -3.83
C VAL A 175 -0.15 6.64 -3.90
N ASP A 176 0.90 5.93 -3.44
CA ASP A 176 0.82 4.50 -3.11
C ASP A 176 0.34 4.33 -1.66
N ALA A 177 -0.92 3.96 -1.51
CA ALA A 177 -1.56 3.72 -0.21
C ALA A 177 -1.55 2.24 0.22
N SER A 178 -0.67 1.41 -0.34
CA SER A 178 -0.66 -0.04 -0.09
C SER A 178 -0.52 -0.44 1.38
N GLN A 179 0.07 0.41 2.22
CA GLN A 179 0.24 0.14 3.66
C GLN A 179 -0.75 0.90 4.53
N THR A 180 -1.48 1.86 3.97
CA THR A 180 -2.29 2.79 4.76
C THR A 180 -3.78 2.73 4.46
N ALA A 181 -4.17 2.26 3.27
CA ALA A 181 -5.58 2.03 2.93
C ALA A 181 -6.23 1.05 3.93
N GLY A 182 -7.26 1.51 4.63
CA GLY A 182 -7.96 0.77 5.70
C GLY A 182 -7.31 0.85 7.09
N VAL A 183 -6.13 1.52 7.21
CA VAL A 183 -5.40 1.69 8.47
C VAL A 183 -5.33 3.15 8.90
N LEU A 184 -5.13 4.05 7.95
CA LEU A 184 -5.12 5.49 8.19
C LEU A 184 -6.24 6.16 7.39
N PRO A 185 -6.86 7.24 7.90
CA PRO A 185 -7.81 8.01 7.13
C PRO A 185 -7.14 8.62 5.89
N ILE A 186 -7.74 8.43 4.73
CA ILE A 186 -7.30 9.02 3.46
C ILE A 186 -8.49 9.72 2.82
N ASN A 187 -8.34 11.01 2.51
CA ASN A 187 -9.32 11.77 1.74
C ASN A 187 -8.63 12.40 0.53
N VAL A 188 -8.96 11.92 -0.67
CA VAL A 188 -8.28 12.34 -1.90
C VAL A 188 -8.43 13.83 -2.20
N LYS A 189 -9.56 14.46 -1.80
CA LYS A 189 -9.80 15.87 -2.00
C LYS A 189 -9.02 16.72 -1.01
N ASP A 190 -9.14 16.43 0.29
CA ASP A 190 -8.49 17.18 1.37
C ASP A 190 -6.96 17.10 1.30
N MET A 191 -6.44 15.97 0.78
CA MET A 191 -5.01 15.73 0.61
C MET A 191 -4.49 16.09 -0.80
N ASN A 192 -5.35 16.63 -1.68
CA ASN A 192 -5.02 16.99 -3.06
C ASN A 192 -4.40 15.84 -3.88
N ILE A 193 -4.87 14.62 -3.68
CA ILE A 193 -4.39 13.44 -4.39
C ILE A 193 -5.09 13.36 -5.75
N ASP A 194 -4.32 13.31 -6.83
CA ASP A 194 -4.85 13.16 -8.19
C ASP A 194 -4.97 11.69 -8.59
N VAL A 195 -4.12 10.80 -8.07
CA VAL A 195 -4.25 9.36 -8.25
C VAL A 195 -3.89 8.65 -6.95
N LEU A 196 -4.83 7.88 -6.40
CA LEU A 196 -4.60 7.02 -5.23
C LEU A 196 -4.55 5.57 -5.65
N CYS A 197 -3.41 4.90 -5.50
CA CYS A 197 -3.26 3.48 -5.78
C CYS A 197 -3.32 2.65 -4.48
N PHE A 198 -4.07 1.54 -4.50
CA PHE A 198 -4.26 0.70 -3.31
C PHE A 198 -4.31 -0.79 -3.64
N THR A 199 -4.10 -1.63 -2.63
CA THR A 199 -4.29 -3.09 -2.71
C THR A 199 -5.34 -3.56 -1.71
N GLY A 200 -6.17 -4.51 -2.12
CA GLY A 200 -7.29 -4.98 -1.30
C GLY A 200 -6.91 -5.96 -0.19
N HIS A 201 -5.79 -6.69 -0.34
CA HIS A 201 -5.47 -7.84 0.51
C HIS A 201 -4.66 -7.54 1.79
N LYS A 202 -4.37 -6.26 2.05
CA LYS A 202 -3.67 -5.80 3.27
C LYS A 202 -4.67 -5.14 4.23
N GLY A 203 -4.48 -3.85 4.57
CA GLY A 203 -5.34 -3.14 5.51
C GLY A 203 -6.82 -3.07 5.12
N LEU A 204 -7.16 -3.16 3.84
CA LEU A 204 -8.56 -3.25 3.38
C LEU A 204 -9.22 -4.61 3.63
N MET A 205 -8.51 -5.60 4.20
CA MET A 205 -9.01 -6.91 4.62
C MET A 205 -9.68 -7.74 3.51
N GLY A 206 -9.55 -7.34 2.25
CA GLY A 206 -10.10 -8.06 1.09
C GLY A 206 -9.22 -9.24 0.65
N PRO A 207 -9.67 -10.03 -0.33
CA PRO A 207 -8.88 -11.15 -0.86
C PRO A 207 -7.70 -10.69 -1.72
N GLN A 208 -6.70 -11.57 -1.88
CA GLN A 208 -5.65 -11.39 -2.88
C GLN A 208 -6.26 -11.32 -4.29
N GLY A 209 -5.56 -10.69 -5.23
CA GLY A 209 -6.08 -10.47 -6.58
C GLY A 209 -7.11 -9.34 -6.66
N THR A 210 -7.08 -8.43 -5.68
CA THR A 210 -7.90 -7.20 -5.65
C THR A 210 -7.04 -5.98 -5.32
N GLY A 211 -7.38 -4.88 -5.94
CA GLY A 211 -6.78 -3.57 -5.77
C GLY A 211 -7.46 -2.57 -6.68
N GLY A 212 -6.93 -1.38 -6.76
CA GLY A 212 -7.48 -0.35 -7.64
C GLY A 212 -6.72 0.95 -7.57
N LEU A 213 -7.23 1.90 -8.35
CA LEU A 213 -6.85 3.30 -8.26
C LEU A 213 -8.08 4.20 -8.33
N TYR A 214 -8.07 5.28 -7.57
CA TYR A 214 -8.99 6.39 -7.75
C TYR A 214 -8.30 7.44 -8.63
N VAL A 215 -9.00 7.91 -9.67
CA VAL A 215 -8.47 8.86 -10.67
C VAL A 215 -9.17 10.21 -10.49
N GLY A 216 -8.47 11.20 -9.97
CA GLY A 216 -8.98 12.58 -9.84
C GLY A 216 -9.18 13.25 -11.20
N GLU A 217 -9.92 14.36 -11.22
CA GLU A 217 -10.30 15.06 -12.45
C GLU A 217 -9.10 15.60 -13.27
N ARG A 218 -7.99 15.91 -12.60
CA ARG A 218 -6.78 16.45 -13.22
C ARG A 218 -5.92 15.39 -13.90
N ALA A 219 -6.12 14.10 -13.58
CA ALA A 219 -5.32 13.01 -14.11
C ALA A 219 -5.98 12.41 -15.36
N ASP A 220 -5.36 12.62 -16.52
CA ASP A 220 -5.78 12.03 -17.80
C ASP A 220 -4.88 10.85 -18.14
N ILE A 221 -5.20 9.68 -17.57
CA ILE A 221 -4.40 8.46 -17.72
C ILE A 221 -4.73 7.79 -19.05
N LYS A 222 -3.72 7.60 -19.92
CA LYS A 222 -3.85 6.83 -21.15
C LYS A 222 -4.05 5.33 -20.87
N PRO A 223 -4.76 4.59 -21.72
CA PRO A 223 -4.90 3.14 -21.56
C PRO A 223 -3.54 2.43 -21.49
N PHE A 224 -3.32 1.67 -20.43
CA PHE A 224 -2.13 0.81 -20.28
C PHE A 224 -2.35 -0.57 -20.89
N LYS A 225 -3.58 -1.09 -20.81
CA LYS A 225 -4.02 -2.33 -21.42
C LYS A 225 -5.18 -2.03 -22.36
N SER A 226 -5.25 -2.77 -23.46
CA SER A 226 -6.38 -2.75 -24.39
C SER A 226 -6.95 -4.16 -24.55
N GLY A 227 -8.25 -4.27 -24.74
CA GLY A 227 -8.90 -5.56 -24.91
C GLY A 227 -10.41 -5.48 -24.77
N GLY A 228 -11.04 -6.62 -24.50
CA GLY A 228 -12.48 -6.72 -24.35
C GLY A 228 -12.99 -5.93 -23.14
N THR A 229 -13.93 -5.04 -23.38
CA THR A 229 -14.56 -4.20 -22.35
C THR A 229 -16.06 -4.49 -22.19
N GLY A 230 -16.62 -5.34 -23.06
CA GLY A 230 -18.05 -5.61 -23.13
C GLY A 230 -18.87 -4.46 -23.74
N VAL A 231 -18.27 -3.34 -24.11
CA VAL A 231 -18.92 -2.17 -24.71
C VAL A 231 -18.18 -1.70 -25.97
N LEU A 232 -18.87 -0.97 -26.86
CA LEU A 232 -18.27 -0.31 -28.03
C LEU A 232 -17.41 -1.24 -28.90
N SER A 233 -17.86 -2.48 -29.16
CA SER A 233 -17.09 -3.56 -29.79
C SER A 233 -16.56 -3.25 -31.19
N PHE A 234 -17.08 -2.24 -31.87
CA PHE A 234 -16.61 -1.81 -33.19
C PHE A 234 -15.54 -0.72 -33.16
N LEU A 235 -15.22 -0.17 -31.96
CA LEU A 235 -14.09 0.73 -31.82
C LEU A 235 -12.78 -0.06 -31.97
N GLU A 236 -11.87 0.44 -32.77
CA GLU A 236 -10.51 -0.12 -32.94
C GLU A 236 -9.64 0.17 -31.73
N ASN A 237 -9.86 1.30 -31.06
CA ASN A 237 -9.13 1.72 -29.88
C ASN A 237 -9.90 1.40 -28.59
N GLN A 238 -9.18 1.42 -27.45
CA GLN A 238 -9.78 1.31 -26.13
C GLN A 238 -10.77 2.47 -25.92
N PRO A 239 -11.99 2.24 -25.35
CA PRO A 239 -12.89 3.32 -24.96
C PRO A 239 -12.23 4.32 -24.03
N MET A 240 -12.63 5.59 -24.13
CA MET A 240 -11.98 6.68 -23.37
C MET A 240 -12.72 7.08 -22.10
N GLU A 241 -13.90 6.52 -21.85
CA GLU A 241 -14.67 6.77 -20.63
C GLU A 241 -14.15 5.91 -19.47
N LEU A 242 -14.00 6.51 -18.29
CA LEU A 242 -13.74 5.77 -17.06
C LEU A 242 -15.02 5.03 -16.61
N PRO A 243 -14.87 3.90 -15.98
CA PRO A 243 -13.64 3.16 -15.66
C PRO A 243 -13.16 2.29 -16.83
N THR A 244 -13.94 2.14 -17.89
CA THR A 244 -13.73 1.22 -19.02
C THR A 244 -12.38 1.46 -19.71
N ARG A 245 -11.94 2.72 -19.77
CA ARG A 245 -10.64 3.13 -20.32
C ARG A 245 -9.47 2.33 -19.72
N LEU A 246 -9.51 2.06 -18.43
CA LEU A 246 -8.42 1.48 -17.67
C LEU A 246 -8.69 0.03 -17.22
N GLU A 247 -9.91 -0.47 -17.48
CA GLU A 247 -10.34 -1.84 -17.18
C GLU A 247 -10.53 -2.63 -18.47
N ALA A 248 -9.58 -3.48 -18.81
CA ALA A 248 -9.68 -4.40 -19.94
C ALA A 248 -9.75 -5.85 -19.42
N GLY A 249 -10.71 -6.61 -19.94
CA GLY A 249 -10.97 -7.99 -19.54
C GLY A 249 -12.06 -8.12 -18.48
N THR A 250 -12.43 -9.36 -18.17
CA THR A 250 -13.44 -9.67 -17.14
C THR A 250 -12.85 -9.37 -15.75
N LEU A 251 -13.57 -8.57 -14.96
CA LEU A 251 -13.18 -8.23 -13.60
C LEU A 251 -13.27 -9.44 -12.66
N ASN A 252 -12.46 -9.43 -11.60
CA ASN A 252 -12.53 -10.41 -10.51
C ASN A 252 -13.75 -10.16 -9.62
N GLY A 253 -14.96 -10.47 -10.13
CA GLY A 253 -16.22 -10.23 -9.42
C GLY A 253 -16.25 -10.80 -7.99
N PRO A 254 -15.92 -12.08 -7.78
CA PRO A 254 -15.87 -12.66 -6.44
C PRO A 254 -14.88 -11.96 -5.50
N GLY A 255 -13.68 -11.62 -5.99
CA GLY A 255 -12.71 -10.87 -5.21
C GLY A 255 -13.19 -9.47 -4.85
N ILE A 256 -13.84 -8.77 -5.79
CA ILE A 256 -14.42 -7.43 -5.56
C ILE A 256 -15.56 -7.49 -4.54
N ALA A 257 -16.41 -8.51 -4.57
CA ALA A 257 -17.44 -8.71 -3.55
C ALA A 257 -16.84 -8.91 -2.15
N GLY A 258 -15.76 -9.68 -2.05
CA GLY A 258 -15.02 -9.84 -0.79
C GLY A 258 -14.33 -8.54 -0.34
N LEU A 259 -13.79 -7.75 -1.27
CA LEU A 259 -13.20 -6.45 -0.96
C LEU A 259 -14.25 -5.47 -0.41
N LEU A 260 -15.44 -5.42 -1.02
CA LEU A 260 -16.58 -4.63 -0.52
C LEU A 260 -16.94 -5.03 0.92
N ALA A 261 -17.03 -6.32 1.21
CA ALA A 261 -17.30 -6.81 2.56
C ALA A 261 -16.20 -6.42 3.56
N GLY A 262 -14.94 -6.44 3.12
CA GLY A 262 -13.81 -5.97 3.93
C GLY A 262 -13.89 -4.49 4.27
N VAL A 263 -14.21 -3.64 3.29
CA VAL A 263 -14.34 -2.19 3.50
C VAL A 263 -15.54 -1.88 4.42
N LYS A 264 -16.68 -2.53 4.23
CA LYS A 264 -17.84 -2.38 5.13
C LYS A 264 -17.52 -2.76 6.57
N ALA A 265 -16.78 -3.84 6.78
CA ALA A 265 -16.34 -4.22 8.12
C ALA A 265 -15.37 -3.18 8.74
N ILE A 266 -14.52 -2.55 7.93
CA ILE A 266 -13.65 -1.46 8.39
C ILE A 266 -14.49 -0.23 8.78
N GLU A 267 -15.52 0.11 8.01
CA GLU A 267 -16.43 1.22 8.35
C GLU A 267 -17.18 0.97 9.66
N GLU A 268 -17.63 -0.27 9.90
CA GLU A 268 -18.27 -0.67 11.16
C GLU A 268 -17.31 -0.59 12.37
N ILE A 269 -16.05 -1.01 12.22
CA ILE A 269 -15.02 -0.95 13.26
C ILE A 269 -14.56 0.51 13.47
N GLY A 270 -14.42 1.24 12.39
CA GLY A 270 -13.80 2.56 12.33
C GLY A 270 -12.28 2.49 12.09
N VAL A 271 -11.79 3.23 11.08
CA VAL A 271 -10.36 3.29 10.71
C VAL A 271 -9.50 3.73 11.90
N ASP A 272 -9.96 4.72 12.67
CA ASP A 272 -9.25 5.21 13.86
C ASP A 272 -9.12 4.13 14.96
N ASN A 273 -10.12 3.28 15.12
CA ASN A 273 -10.08 2.17 16.07
C ASN A 273 -9.10 1.07 15.63
N ILE A 274 -9.04 0.81 14.31
CA ILE A 274 -8.07 -0.12 13.74
C ILE A 274 -6.66 0.42 13.99
N TYR A 275 -6.40 1.67 13.63
CA TYR A 275 -5.12 2.32 13.85
C TYR A 275 -4.72 2.31 15.33
N ALA A 276 -5.61 2.71 16.24
CA ALA A 276 -5.32 2.75 17.66
C ALA A 276 -4.94 1.37 18.21
N LYS A 277 -5.65 0.31 17.79
CA LYS A 277 -5.35 -1.07 18.16
C LYS A 277 -3.99 -1.52 17.65
N GLU A 278 -3.72 -1.34 16.36
CA GLU A 278 -2.44 -1.74 15.75
C GLU A 278 -1.27 -0.96 16.34
N HIS A 279 -1.43 0.34 16.57
CA HIS A 279 -0.41 1.20 17.20
C HIS A 279 -0.14 0.79 18.65
N MET A 280 -1.18 0.43 19.41
CA MET A 280 -1.02 -0.10 20.77
C MET A 280 -0.20 -1.40 20.77
N LEU A 281 -0.46 -2.33 19.85
CA LEU A 281 0.29 -3.57 19.69
C LEU A 281 1.75 -3.30 19.36
N MET A 282 2.01 -2.40 18.42
CA MET A 282 3.36 -1.98 18.04
C MET A 282 4.14 -1.38 19.23
N LYS A 283 3.50 -0.48 20.00
CA LYS A 283 4.12 0.10 21.20
C LYS A 283 4.43 -0.96 22.26
N ALA A 284 3.54 -1.92 22.49
CA ALA A 284 3.77 -3.01 23.43
C ALA A 284 4.98 -3.86 23.02
N PHE A 285 5.09 -4.22 21.73
CA PHE A 285 6.21 -4.93 21.18
C PHE A 285 7.53 -4.14 21.30
N LEU A 286 7.56 -2.88 20.85
CA LEU A 286 8.71 -2.00 20.90
C LEU A 286 9.24 -1.81 22.32
N LYS A 287 8.36 -1.65 23.32
CA LYS A 287 8.74 -1.48 24.71
C LYS A 287 9.60 -2.65 25.23
N LYS A 288 9.30 -3.87 24.79
CA LYS A 288 10.05 -5.07 25.18
C LYS A 288 11.34 -5.22 24.39
N ILE A 289 11.27 -5.12 23.07
CA ILE A 289 12.44 -5.39 22.23
C ILE A 289 13.55 -4.33 22.37
N LYS A 290 13.23 -3.08 22.71
CA LYS A 290 14.23 -2.02 22.98
C LYS A 290 15.22 -2.37 24.09
N THR A 291 14.89 -3.32 24.95
CA THR A 291 15.76 -3.76 26.08
C THR A 291 16.67 -4.95 25.71
N ILE A 292 16.51 -5.53 24.52
CA ILE A 292 17.27 -6.71 24.08
C ILE A 292 18.70 -6.26 23.68
N PRO A 293 19.76 -6.83 24.28
CA PRO A 293 21.13 -6.51 23.88
C PRO A 293 21.39 -6.89 22.42
N GLY A 294 22.06 -6.01 21.67
CA GLY A 294 22.43 -6.26 20.28
C GLY A 294 21.30 -6.12 19.27
N ILE A 295 20.08 -5.80 19.70
CA ILE A 295 19.00 -5.51 18.75
C ILE A 295 19.18 -4.13 18.11
N ARG A 296 18.97 -4.06 16.81
CA ARG A 296 18.88 -2.80 16.05
C ARG A 296 17.47 -2.68 15.48
N ILE A 297 16.81 -1.55 15.76
CA ILE A 297 15.45 -1.25 15.31
C ILE A 297 15.53 -0.13 14.27
N TYR A 298 14.82 -0.28 13.15
CA TYR A 298 14.86 0.63 12.01
C TYR A 298 13.54 1.39 11.85
N GLY A 299 13.58 2.70 11.82
CA GLY A 299 12.44 3.59 11.69
C GLY A 299 12.49 4.75 12.67
N ASP A 300 11.55 5.68 12.55
CA ASP A 300 11.44 6.87 13.41
C ASP A 300 10.52 6.63 14.60
N PHE A 301 10.97 5.79 15.53
CA PHE A 301 10.21 5.47 16.75
C PHE A 301 10.46 6.45 17.92
N ASP A 302 11.42 7.39 17.79
CA ASP A 302 11.70 8.36 18.83
C ASP A 302 10.80 9.59 18.74
N MET A 303 10.25 9.85 17.52
CA MET A 303 9.24 10.87 17.28
C MET A 303 7.81 10.35 17.50
N LEU A 304 7.65 9.21 18.17
CA LEU A 304 6.37 8.69 18.64
C LEU A 304 5.98 9.25 20.05
N PRO A 305 6.12 10.57 20.34
CA PRO A 305 5.29 11.20 21.33
C PRO A 305 3.97 11.50 20.64
N ASP A 306 2.94 11.19 21.25
CA ASP A 306 1.52 11.50 21.14
C ASP A 306 0.89 11.98 19.80
N ASN A 307 1.68 12.49 18.83
CA ASN A 307 1.20 13.06 17.55
C ASN A 307 1.87 12.50 16.28
N GLY A 308 2.81 11.55 16.37
CA GLY A 308 3.46 10.95 15.19
C GLY A 308 2.66 9.76 14.66
N LEU A 309 2.26 9.81 13.39
CA LEU A 309 1.63 8.68 12.71
C LEU A 309 2.69 7.65 12.32
N HIS A 310 2.41 6.37 12.56
CA HIS A 310 3.28 5.26 12.18
C HIS A 310 2.45 4.00 11.94
N CYS A 311 2.64 3.33 10.82
CA CYS A 311 2.02 2.02 10.59
C CYS A 311 2.64 0.97 11.53
N ALA A 312 1.86 -0.03 11.90
CA ALA A 312 2.26 -1.08 12.84
C ALA A 312 3.25 -2.08 12.19
N ILE A 313 4.40 -1.57 11.78
CA ILE A 313 5.50 -2.29 11.13
C ILE A 313 6.78 -2.01 11.90
N VAL A 314 7.51 -3.05 12.28
CA VAL A 314 8.80 -2.95 13.00
C VAL A 314 9.81 -3.85 12.32
N SER A 315 10.89 -3.28 11.80
CA SER A 315 12.00 -4.02 11.21
C SER A 315 13.21 -4.01 12.15
N VAL A 316 13.81 -5.18 12.33
CA VAL A 316 14.94 -5.34 13.26
C VAL A 316 16.06 -6.20 12.67
N ASN A 317 17.25 -6.05 13.23
CA ASN A 317 18.34 -7.04 13.16
C ASN A 317 18.82 -7.38 14.57
N ILE A 318 19.34 -8.59 14.75
CA ILE A 318 20.04 -9.05 15.95
C ILE A 318 21.52 -9.14 15.60
N ALA A 319 22.32 -8.24 16.15
CA ALA A 319 23.76 -8.17 15.88
C ALA A 319 24.08 -8.32 14.38
N ASP A 320 24.89 -9.30 14.00
CA ASP A 320 25.31 -9.63 12.64
C ASP A 320 24.58 -10.85 12.03
N MET A 321 23.56 -11.40 12.72
CA MET A 321 22.78 -12.55 12.22
C MET A 321 22.09 -12.22 10.90
N ASP A 322 22.09 -13.17 9.99
CA ASP A 322 21.32 -13.07 8.74
C ASP A 322 19.81 -13.04 9.06
N SER A 323 19.08 -12.18 8.37
CA SER A 323 17.65 -12.02 8.62
C SER A 323 16.83 -13.26 8.30
N ALA A 324 17.25 -14.08 7.33
CA ALA A 324 16.59 -15.34 7.01
C ALA A 324 16.78 -16.36 8.14
N GLU A 325 18.00 -16.46 8.68
CA GLU A 325 18.30 -17.34 9.84
C GLU A 325 17.39 -16.98 11.04
N VAL A 326 17.29 -15.70 11.39
CA VAL A 326 16.42 -15.25 12.51
C VAL A 326 14.96 -15.58 12.24
N SER A 327 14.48 -15.34 11.01
CA SER A 327 13.09 -15.64 10.62
C SER A 327 12.79 -17.13 10.64
N ASP A 328 13.75 -17.96 10.22
CA ASP A 328 13.62 -19.42 10.24
C ASP A 328 13.57 -19.96 11.68
N ILE A 329 14.41 -19.46 12.59
CA ILE A 329 14.35 -19.83 14.02
C ILE A 329 12.98 -19.41 14.62
N LEU A 330 12.53 -18.16 14.36
CA LEU A 330 11.22 -17.69 14.81
C LEU A 330 10.08 -18.61 14.36
N MET A 331 10.11 -19.07 13.10
CA MET A 331 9.06 -19.94 12.58
C MET A 331 9.18 -21.37 13.12
N ASN A 332 10.37 -21.98 13.10
CA ASN A 332 10.54 -23.40 13.38
C ASN A 332 10.52 -23.72 14.87
N GLU A 333 11.06 -22.84 15.72
CA GLU A 333 11.15 -23.07 17.17
C GLU A 333 10.00 -22.42 17.95
N TYR A 334 9.50 -21.27 17.48
CA TYR A 334 8.48 -20.50 18.20
C TYR A 334 7.13 -20.41 17.48
N GLY A 335 7.03 -20.90 16.25
CA GLY A 335 5.79 -20.84 15.47
C GLY A 335 5.35 -19.40 15.10
N ILE A 336 6.33 -18.47 14.94
CA ILE A 336 6.09 -17.07 14.67
C ILE A 336 6.48 -16.76 13.22
N ALA A 337 5.48 -16.46 12.39
CA ALA A 337 5.65 -16.10 10.99
C ALA A 337 6.01 -14.62 10.85
N THR A 338 7.20 -14.33 10.30
CA THR A 338 7.71 -12.98 9.99
C THR A 338 8.22 -12.95 8.56
N ARG A 339 8.68 -11.81 8.09
CA ARG A 339 9.32 -11.71 6.77
C ARG A 339 10.76 -11.22 6.89
N SER A 340 11.69 -11.96 6.28
CA SER A 340 13.09 -11.59 6.16
C SER A 340 13.44 -10.99 4.79
N GLY A 341 14.65 -10.45 4.65
CA GLY A 341 15.26 -10.03 3.39
C GLY A 341 15.11 -8.55 3.08
N ILE A 342 14.88 -8.22 1.79
CA ILE A 342 14.97 -6.85 1.24
C ILE A 342 13.58 -6.17 1.08
N HIS A 343 12.48 -6.88 1.30
CA HIS A 343 11.10 -6.35 1.34
C HIS A 343 10.67 -5.53 0.11
N CYS A 344 11.31 -5.70 -1.05
CA CYS A 344 11.12 -4.86 -2.24
C CYS A 344 11.33 -3.34 -1.99
N ALA A 345 12.16 -2.99 -1.01
CA ALA A 345 12.52 -1.60 -0.65
C ALA A 345 14.04 -1.38 -0.77
N PRO A 346 14.63 -1.53 -1.98
CA PRO A 346 16.09 -1.59 -2.17
C PRO A 346 16.81 -0.31 -1.75
N LEU A 347 16.19 0.85 -1.93
CA LEU A 347 16.78 2.14 -1.60
C LEU A 347 16.88 2.33 -0.07
N MET A 348 15.90 1.84 0.68
CA MET A 348 15.93 1.86 2.14
C MET A 348 16.99 0.93 2.71
N HIS A 349 17.17 -0.25 2.12
CA HIS A 349 18.27 -1.14 2.51
C HIS A 349 19.65 -0.54 2.20
N LYS A 350 19.80 0.21 1.09
CA LYS A 350 21.01 1.00 0.81
C LYS A 350 21.24 2.09 1.87
N PHE A 351 20.17 2.82 2.23
CA PHE A 351 20.22 3.87 3.23
C PHE A 351 20.67 3.35 4.60
N PHE A 352 20.11 2.22 5.05
CA PHE A 352 20.47 1.61 6.34
C PHE A 352 21.74 0.75 6.31
N GLY A 353 22.30 0.44 5.13
CA GLY A 353 23.48 -0.42 4.99
C GLY A 353 23.19 -1.91 5.23
N THR A 354 21.98 -2.36 4.97
CA THR A 354 21.50 -3.74 5.24
C THR A 354 21.28 -4.58 3.99
N GLN A 355 21.93 -4.23 2.86
CA GLN A 355 21.75 -4.93 1.59
C GLN A 355 22.13 -6.41 1.65
N ASN A 356 23.15 -6.75 2.45
CA ASN A 356 23.66 -8.13 2.60
C ASN A 356 22.96 -8.89 3.71
N GLN A 357 22.67 -8.24 4.84
CA GLN A 357 22.06 -8.85 6.02
C GLN A 357 20.53 -8.98 5.89
N GLY A 358 19.88 -8.10 5.11
CA GLY A 358 18.45 -7.95 5.14
C GLY A 358 17.95 -7.40 6.49
N MET A 359 16.66 -7.54 6.73
CA MET A 359 16.00 -7.24 8.01
C MET A 359 14.92 -8.28 8.29
N VAL A 360 14.59 -8.50 9.56
CA VAL A 360 13.37 -9.21 9.97
C VAL A 360 12.29 -8.18 10.22
N ARG A 361 11.19 -8.29 9.49
CA ARG A 361 10.05 -7.38 9.61
C ARG A 361 8.90 -8.06 10.34
N PHE A 362 8.43 -7.41 11.38
CA PHE A 362 7.20 -7.71 12.09
C PHE A 362 6.14 -6.71 11.65
N SER A 363 4.95 -7.16 11.36
CA SER A 363 3.82 -6.30 11.02
C SER A 363 2.53 -6.83 11.59
N PHE A 364 1.82 -5.97 12.28
CA PHE A 364 0.67 -6.31 13.09
C PHE A 364 -0.61 -5.93 12.37
N SER A 365 -1.71 -6.58 12.74
CA SER A 365 -3.05 -6.26 12.27
C SER A 365 -4.02 -6.12 13.43
N TYR A 366 -5.19 -5.58 13.15
CA TYR A 366 -6.29 -5.47 14.12
C TYR A 366 -6.58 -6.78 14.87
N TYR A 367 -6.34 -7.93 14.25
CA TYR A 367 -6.65 -9.25 14.82
C TYR A 367 -5.54 -9.85 15.71
N ASN A 368 -4.38 -9.22 15.78
CA ASN A 368 -3.33 -9.66 16.69
C ASN A 368 -3.64 -9.29 18.15
N THR A 369 -2.95 -9.90 19.10
CA THR A 369 -3.13 -9.71 20.54
C THR A 369 -1.85 -9.24 21.22
N VAL A 370 -1.99 -8.67 22.43
CA VAL A 370 -0.83 -8.26 23.23
C VAL A 370 0.00 -9.46 23.66
N ASP A 371 -0.62 -10.62 23.88
CA ASP A 371 0.10 -11.85 24.26
C ASP A 371 0.99 -12.33 23.11
N GLU A 372 0.50 -12.29 21.87
CA GLU A 372 1.34 -12.58 20.69
C GLU A 372 2.54 -11.63 20.58
N MET A 373 2.38 -10.34 20.94
CA MET A 373 3.50 -9.38 20.99
C MET A 373 4.50 -9.73 22.08
N ASN A 374 4.02 -10.21 23.23
CA ASN A 374 4.86 -10.64 24.32
C ASN A 374 5.68 -11.89 23.95
N GLU A 375 5.03 -12.89 23.36
CA GLU A 375 5.67 -14.13 22.91
C GLU A 375 6.72 -13.84 21.82
N ALA A 376 6.42 -12.96 20.86
CA ALA A 376 7.36 -12.58 19.81
C ALA A 376 8.60 -11.83 20.37
N ALA A 377 8.40 -10.96 21.35
CA ALA A 377 9.51 -10.26 22.00
C ALA A 377 10.39 -11.20 22.85
N GLU A 378 9.78 -12.18 23.53
CA GLU A 378 10.50 -13.20 24.30
C GLU A 378 11.33 -14.13 23.38
N ALA A 379 10.76 -14.54 22.25
CA ALA A 379 11.48 -15.30 21.24
C ALA A 379 12.72 -14.56 20.73
N LEU A 380 12.57 -13.26 20.38
CA LEU A 380 13.71 -12.43 19.98
C LEU A 380 14.78 -12.32 21.07
N MET A 381 14.37 -12.21 22.34
CA MET A 381 15.30 -12.16 23.48
C MET A 381 16.09 -13.47 23.60
N GLN A 382 15.42 -14.62 23.44
CA GLN A 382 16.09 -15.93 23.50
C GLN A 382 17.06 -16.09 22.32
N ILE A 383 16.67 -15.70 21.10
CA ILE A 383 17.56 -15.76 19.93
C ILE A 383 18.78 -14.87 20.14
N ALA A 384 18.59 -13.65 20.68
CA ALA A 384 19.71 -12.74 20.98
C ALA A 384 20.67 -13.28 22.05
N ALA A 385 20.17 -14.09 23.00
CA ALA A 385 20.98 -14.71 24.05
C ALA A 385 21.83 -15.90 23.57
N LEU A 386 21.58 -16.42 22.37
CA LEU A 386 22.39 -17.46 21.73
C LEU A 386 23.74 -16.91 21.20
N ARG A 387 23.94 -15.60 21.26
CA ARG A 387 25.15 -14.89 20.80
C ARG A 387 25.88 -14.22 21.95
#